data_4912ac5f9b33c6cbc6c55eb021420af1
#
_entry.id   4912ac5f9b33c6cbc6c55eb021420af1
#
_cell.length_a   1.000
_cell.length_b   1.000
_cell.length_c   1.000
_cell.angle_alpha   90.00
_cell.angle_beta   90.00
_cell.angle_gamma   90.00
#
_symmetry.space_group_name_H-M   'P 1'
#
loop_
_entity.id
_entity.type
_entity.pdbx_description
1 polymer ?
#
loop_
_entity_poly.entity_id
_entity_poly.type
_entity_poly.pdbx_seq_one_letter_code
_entity_poly.pdbx_strand_id
1 'polypeptide(L)'
;MYNSNKKLIKTILLIMMAGWNLYAQGGKLSGFITDQETGEALIGANVFIVETGNGMSTDKNGYYVLQKISSGNYILMVSYIGYATLQKEIIFGADESIKMNLELGIEAVAITEVDVSAEKIQRKNNIQPSRVNLSPRIIKAAPALAEPDIFRTIQALPGVLTSK
;
A
#
# COMPACT_ATOMS: atom_id res chain seq x y z
N MET A 1 50.92 4.61 -50.32
CA MET A 1 49.49 4.52 -50.07
C MET A 1 49.10 3.65 -48.86
N TYR A 2 49.77 2.57 -48.54
CA TYR A 2 49.42 1.64 -47.43
C TYR A 2 49.55 2.26 -46.02
N ASN A 3 50.46 3.20 -45.77
CA ASN A 3 50.70 3.81 -44.45
C ASN A 3 49.66 4.90 -44.04
N SER A 4 48.99 5.50 -45.01
CA SER A 4 47.97 6.53 -44.77
C SER A 4 46.71 5.90 -44.16
N ASN A 5 46.29 4.72 -44.65
CA ASN A 5 45.08 4.04 -44.17
C ASN A 5 45.26 3.51 -42.72
N LYS A 6 46.47 3.12 -42.33
CA LYS A 6 46.74 2.72 -40.91
C LYS A 6 46.66 3.89 -39.95
N LYS A 7 47.05 5.07 -40.34
CA LYS A 7 46.89 6.30 -39.51
C LYS A 7 45.45 6.70 -39.40
N LEU A 8 44.66 6.58 -40.45
CA LEU A 8 43.25 6.88 -40.50
C LEU A 8 42.45 5.92 -39.61
N ILE A 9 42.74 4.62 -39.65
CA ILE A 9 42.12 3.58 -38.79
C ILE A 9 42.45 3.82 -37.31
N LYS A 10 43.69 4.18 -36.97
CA LYS A 10 44.08 4.53 -35.59
C LYS A 10 43.38 5.77 -35.05
N THR A 11 43.18 6.82 -35.86
CA THR A 11 42.46 8.02 -35.46
C THR A 11 40.98 7.74 -35.27
N ILE A 12 40.35 6.95 -36.13
CA ILE A 12 38.95 6.53 -35.98
C ILE A 12 38.78 5.69 -34.71
N LEU A 13 39.70 4.73 -34.44
CA LEU A 13 39.67 3.91 -33.25
C LEU A 13 39.83 4.73 -31.95
N LEU A 14 40.71 5.76 -31.99
CA LEU A 14 40.92 6.69 -30.87
C LEU A 14 39.67 7.53 -30.58
N ILE A 15 39.01 8.03 -31.63
CA ILE A 15 37.76 8.80 -31.51
C ILE A 15 36.62 7.91 -30.98
N MET A 16 36.58 6.63 -31.41
CA MET A 16 35.58 5.66 -30.91
C MET A 16 35.81 5.31 -29.43
N MET A 17 37.04 5.23 -28.94
CA MET A 17 37.35 5.02 -27.53
C MET A 17 37.04 6.25 -26.66
N ALA A 18 37.16 7.47 -27.17
CA ALA A 18 36.85 8.70 -26.43
C ALA A 18 35.35 8.91 -26.20
N GLY A 19 34.48 8.30 -27.00
CA GLY A 19 33.03 8.42 -26.90
C GLY A 19 32.37 7.61 -25.79
N TRP A 20 33.08 6.71 -25.10
CA TRP A 20 32.48 5.77 -24.15
C TRP A 20 32.40 6.23 -22.69
N ASN A 21 32.83 7.46 -22.40
CA ASN A 21 32.82 7.98 -21.02
C ASN A 21 31.65 8.93 -20.68
N LEU A 22 30.58 8.97 -21.49
CA LEU A 22 29.34 9.62 -21.07
C LEU A 22 28.56 8.71 -20.12
N TYR A 23 29.11 8.45 -18.94
CA TYR A 23 28.31 8.00 -17.82
C TYR A 23 27.45 9.17 -17.38
N ALA A 24 26.19 9.15 -17.72
CA ALA A 24 25.21 10.01 -17.08
C ALA A 24 25.27 9.73 -15.57
N GLN A 25 25.93 10.61 -14.84
CA GLN A 25 25.87 10.59 -13.38
C GLN A 25 24.45 11.02 -13.04
N GLY A 26 23.59 10.07 -12.69
CA GLY A 26 22.22 10.38 -12.31
C GLY A 26 22.16 11.25 -11.06
N GLY A 27 21.10 12.02 -10.91
CA GLY A 27 20.85 12.88 -9.77
C GLY A 27 20.87 12.13 -8.43
N LYS A 28 21.01 12.89 -7.37
CA LYS A 28 21.05 12.39 -5.97
C LYS A 28 20.04 13.13 -5.12
N LEU A 29 19.22 12.38 -4.38
CA LEU A 29 18.35 12.92 -3.34
C LEU A 29 18.82 12.43 -1.98
N SER A 30 18.97 13.34 -1.01
CA SER A 30 19.40 12.97 0.33
C SER A 30 18.77 13.89 1.38
N GLY A 31 18.65 13.42 2.62
CA GLY A 31 18.10 14.22 3.71
C GLY A 31 17.85 13.37 4.95
N PHE A 32 17.10 13.94 5.88
CA PHE A 32 16.70 13.30 7.12
C PHE A 32 15.18 13.16 7.18
N ILE A 33 14.73 12.08 7.80
CA ILE A 33 13.33 11.87 8.15
C ILE A 33 13.21 11.96 9.66
N THR A 34 12.36 12.87 10.14
CA THR A 34 12.13 13.11 11.55
C THR A 34 10.64 13.09 11.88
N ASP A 35 10.35 12.86 13.16
CA ASP A 35 9.01 13.04 13.71
C ASP A 35 8.67 14.53 13.75
N GLN A 36 7.46 14.88 13.32
CA GLN A 36 6.99 16.26 13.23
C GLN A 36 6.81 16.92 14.61
N GLU A 37 6.45 16.16 15.64
CA GLU A 37 6.18 16.69 16.98
C GLU A 37 7.42 16.72 17.87
N THR A 38 8.21 15.65 17.81
CA THR A 38 9.38 15.49 18.71
C THR A 38 10.68 15.90 18.06
N GLY A 39 10.76 15.93 16.72
CA GLY A 39 12.01 16.12 15.98
C GLY A 39 12.94 14.90 16.01
N GLU A 40 12.49 13.77 16.56
CA GLU A 40 13.28 12.56 16.67
C GLU A 40 13.52 11.91 15.31
N ALA A 41 14.71 11.35 15.10
CA ALA A 41 15.05 10.68 13.84
C ALA A 41 14.26 9.38 13.67
N LEU A 42 13.57 9.22 12.55
CA LEU A 42 12.83 8.01 12.23
C LEU A 42 13.74 6.97 11.58
N ILE A 43 14.15 5.97 12.35
CA ILE A 43 15.06 4.89 11.94
C ILE A 43 14.27 3.81 11.19
N GLY A 44 14.71 3.45 10.00
CA GLY A 44 14.04 2.41 9.20
C GLY A 44 12.80 2.90 8.45
N ALA A 45 12.56 4.22 8.36
CA ALA A 45 11.52 4.76 7.51
C ALA A 45 11.83 4.47 6.03
N ASN A 46 10.84 4.02 5.27
CA ASN A 46 10.98 3.70 3.86
C ASN A 46 10.82 4.96 3.01
N VAL A 47 11.81 5.23 2.17
CA VAL A 47 11.83 6.36 1.22
C VAL A 47 12.01 5.79 -0.17
N PHE A 48 11.08 6.04 -1.09
CA PHE A 48 11.19 5.55 -2.46
C PHE A 48 10.50 6.45 -3.48
N ILE A 49 10.96 6.35 -4.72
CA ILE A 49 10.39 7.03 -5.88
C ILE A 49 9.38 6.08 -6.53
N VAL A 50 8.12 6.49 -6.63
CA VAL A 50 7.01 5.65 -7.09
C VAL A 50 7.23 5.14 -8.50
N GLU A 51 7.68 6.00 -9.43
CA GLU A 51 7.79 5.70 -10.85
C GLU A 51 8.94 4.73 -11.18
N THR A 52 10.01 4.76 -10.38
CA THR A 52 11.20 3.94 -10.65
C THR A 52 11.35 2.77 -9.69
N GLY A 53 10.64 2.79 -8.56
CA GLY A 53 10.83 1.85 -7.46
C GLY A 53 12.19 1.98 -6.77
N ASN A 54 12.99 3.00 -7.11
CA ASN A 54 14.27 3.26 -6.46
C ASN A 54 14.02 3.77 -5.04
N GLY A 55 14.47 3.02 -4.04
CA GLY A 55 14.19 3.35 -2.65
C GLY A 55 15.18 2.75 -1.68
N MET A 56 15.09 3.21 -0.44
CA MET A 56 15.87 2.73 0.70
C MET A 56 15.18 3.03 2.02
N SER A 57 15.63 2.38 3.09
CA SER A 57 15.25 2.74 4.46
C SER A 57 16.26 3.70 5.07
N THR A 58 15.78 4.58 5.96
CA THR A 58 16.66 5.50 6.72
C THR A 58 17.60 4.74 7.66
N ASP A 59 18.79 5.30 7.86
CA ASP A 59 19.79 4.79 8.80
C ASP A 59 19.46 5.12 10.27
N LYS A 60 20.40 4.79 11.17
CA LYS A 60 20.29 5.06 12.62
C LYS A 60 20.14 6.53 13.00
N ASN A 61 20.43 7.45 12.09
CA ASN A 61 20.28 8.89 12.29
C ASN A 61 19.06 9.44 11.54
N GLY A 62 18.23 8.59 10.94
CA GLY A 62 17.14 9.00 10.10
C GLY A 62 17.57 9.50 8.71
N TYR A 63 18.84 9.29 8.32
CA TYR A 63 19.39 9.76 7.05
C TYR A 63 19.06 8.80 5.92
N TYR A 64 18.73 9.38 4.76
CA TYR A 64 18.51 8.63 3.51
C TYR A 64 19.29 9.24 2.34
N VAL A 65 19.60 8.40 1.33
CA VAL A 65 20.23 8.83 0.08
C VAL A 65 19.81 7.96 -1.08
N LEU A 66 19.07 8.51 -2.03
CA LEU A 66 18.75 7.90 -3.32
C LEU A 66 19.72 8.41 -4.36
N GLN A 67 20.28 7.52 -5.17
CA GLN A 67 21.27 7.83 -6.20
C GLN A 67 20.78 7.36 -7.57
N LYS A 68 21.41 7.83 -8.64
CA LYS A 68 21.12 7.44 -10.02
C LYS A 68 19.68 7.79 -10.44
N ILE A 69 19.23 8.97 -10.06
CA ILE A 69 17.93 9.49 -10.46
C ILE A 69 18.09 10.21 -11.78
N SER A 70 17.38 9.79 -12.82
CA SER A 70 17.36 10.48 -14.11
C SER A 70 16.64 11.83 -13.98
N SER A 71 16.86 12.74 -14.93
CA SER A 71 16.05 13.96 -15.01
C SER A 71 14.60 13.63 -15.31
N GLY A 72 13.66 14.29 -14.61
CA GLY A 72 12.23 14.04 -14.76
C GLY A 72 11.42 14.49 -13.54
N ASN A 73 10.11 14.28 -13.63
CA ASN A 73 9.18 14.53 -12.54
C ASN A 73 8.86 13.20 -11.84
N TYR A 74 8.90 13.21 -10.52
CA TYR A 74 8.73 12.02 -9.71
C TYR A 74 7.87 12.29 -8.47
N ILE A 75 7.26 11.24 -7.95
CA ILE A 75 6.59 11.26 -6.65
C ILE A 75 7.47 10.51 -5.65
N LEU A 76 8.00 11.26 -4.69
CA LEU A 76 8.68 10.70 -3.52
C LEU A 76 7.64 10.25 -2.52
N MET A 77 7.69 9.00 -2.13
CA MET A 77 6.84 8.44 -1.07
C MET A 77 7.68 8.07 0.14
N VAL A 78 7.22 8.50 1.31
CA VAL A 78 7.85 8.16 2.59
C VAL A 78 6.82 7.53 3.50
N SER A 79 7.15 6.37 4.06
CA SER A 79 6.27 5.63 4.95
C SER A 79 7.01 5.07 6.16
N TYR A 80 6.36 5.10 7.32
CA TYR A 80 6.86 4.52 8.56
C TYR A 80 5.70 3.98 9.40
N ILE A 81 5.94 2.93 10.17
CA ILE A 81 4.89 2.27 10.97
C ILE A 81 4.35 3.25 12.02
N GLY A 82 3.04 3.47 12.05
CA GLY A 82 2.38 4.40 12.97
C GLY A 82 2.36 5.86 12.53
N TYR A 83 2.88 6.16 11.33
CA TYR A 83 2.91 7.51 10.77
C TYR A 83 2.13 7.60 9.47
N ALA A 84 1.57 8.78 9.22
CA ALA A 84 0.90 9.06 7.96
C ALA A 84 1.89 9.00 6.79
N THR A 85 1.52 8.33 5.70
CA THR A 85 2.35 8.25 4.51
C THR A 85 2.44 9.62 3.84
N LEU A 86 3.65 10.13 3.65
CA LEU A 86 3.92 11.38 2.96
C LEU A 86 4.20 11.12 1.49
N GLN A 87 3.52 11.88 0.61
CA GLN A 87 3.80 11.93 -0.82
C GLN A 87 4.21 13.34 -1.21
N LYS A 88 5.27 13.49 -1.98
CA LYS A 88 5.79 14.79 -2.42
C LYS A 88 6.27 14.72 -3.85
N GLU A 89 5.78 15.64 -4.68
CA GLU A 89 6.29 15.81 -6.04
C GLU A 89 7.68 16.44 -6.01
N ILE A 90 8.60 15.89 -6.80
CA ILE A 90 9.97 16.35 -6.96
C ILE A 90 10.32 16.40 -8.44
N ILE A 91 11.07 17.43 -8.82
CA ILE A 91 11.56 17.62 -10.18
C ILE A 91 13.08 17.53 -10.14
N PHE A 92 13.65 16.63 -10.94
CA PHE A 92 15.09 16.46 -11.07
C PHE A 92 15.58 17.03 -12.38
N GLY A 93 16.59 17.91 -12.30
CA GLY A 93 17.43 18.29 -13.43
C GLY A 93 18.48 17.21 -13.77
N ALA A 94 19.24 17.42 -14.84
CA ALA A 94 20.35 16.54 -15.18
C ALA A 94 21.45 16.66 -14.10
N ASP A 95 21.88 15.50 -13.55
CA ASP A 95 22.95 15.39 -12.54
C ASP A 95 22.75 16.26 -11.28
N GLU A 96 21.51 16.56 -10.94
CA GLU A 96 21.16 17.43 -9.83
C GLU A 96 21.29 16.70 -8.48
N SER A 97 21.80 17.41 -7.46
CA SER A 97 21.85 16.93 -6.08
C SER A 97 20.91 17.74 -5.19
N ILE A 98 19.81 17.11 -4.77
CA ILE A 98 18.79 17.73 -3.92
C ILE A 98 18.97 17.24 -2.48
N LYS A 99 18.95 18.19 -1.53
CA LYS A 99 18.86 17.89 -0.10
C LYS A 99 17.46 18.22 0.37
N MET A 100 16.75 17.24 0.92
CA MET A 100 15.37 17.40 1.36
C MET A 100 15.16 16.68 2.70
N ASN A 101 14.94 17.45 3.75
CA ASN A 101 14.50 16.92 5.04
C ASN A 101 12.98 16.86 5.06
N LEU A 102 12.44 15.79 5.61
CA LEU A 102 11.00 15.54 5.65
C LEU A 102 10.59 15.15 7.07
N GLU A 103 9.41 15.60 7.45
CA GLU A 103 8.81 15.33 8.75
C GLU A 103 7.56 14.50 8.54
N LEU A 104 7.40 13.44 9.34
CA LEU A 104 6.21 12.61 9.33
C LEU A 104 5.38 12.89 10.59
N GLY A 105 4.09 13.13 10.40
CA GLY A 105 3.12 13.17 11.48
C GLY A 105 2.60 11.78 11.81
N ILE A 106 2.24 11.56 13.08
CA ILE A 106 1.59 10.31 13.51
C ILE A 106 0.29 10.14 12.76
N GLU A 107 0.03 8.95 12.23
CA GLU A 107 -1.26 8.61 11.67
C GLU A 107 -2.27 8.55 12.80
N ALA A 108 -3.12 9.58 12.93
CA ALA A 108 -4.26 9.53 13.83
C ALA A 108 -5.16 8.39 13.31
N VAL A 109 -5.05 7.21 13.92
CA VAL A 109 -6.05 6.17 13.74
C VAL A 109 -7.34 6.75 14.29
N ALA A 110 -8.14 7.35 13.41
CA ALA A 110 -9.55 7.58 13.73
C ALA A 110 -10.10 6.17 13.97
N ILE A 111 -10.17 5.77 15.25
CA ILE A 111 -11.00 4.64 15.65
C ILE A 111 -12.41 5.11 15.31
N THR A 112 -12.80 4.88 14.06
CA THR A 112 -14.21 4.90 13.71
C THR A 112 -14.78 3.82 14.59
N GLU A 113 -15.47 4.23 15.65
CA GLU A 113 -16.27 3.34 16.48
C GLU A 113 -17.07 2.51 15.49
N VAL A 114 -16.62 1.26 15.32
CA VAL A 114 -17.37 0.33 14.50
C VAL A 114 -18.65 0.12 15.30
N ASP A 115 -19.67 0.90 14.95
CA ASP A 115 -21.02 0.63 15.39
C ASP A 115 -21.38 -0.77 14.90
N VAL A 116 -20.98 -1.74 15.71
CA VAL A 116 -21.34 -3.13 15.54
C VAL A 116 -22.78 -3.20 15.93
N SER A 117 -23.67 -2.73 15.04
CA SER A 117 -25.09 -2.90 15.21
C SER A 117 -25.32 -4.35 15.61
N ALA A 118 -26.03 -4.54 16.74
CA ALA A 118 -26.32 -5.86 17.34
C ALA A 118 -26.86 -6.87 16.31
N GLU A 119 -27.44 -6.40 15.23
CA GLU A 119 -27.89 -7.20 14.09
C GLU A 119 -26.76 -7.90 13.32
N LYS A 120 -25.56 -7.30 13.23
CA LYS A 120 -24.42 -7.89 12.50
C LYS A 120 -23.73 -8.98 13.33
N ILE A 121 -23.73 -8.83 14.67
CA ILE A 121 -23.23 -9.86 15.59
C ILE A 121 -24.17 -11.07 15.57
N GLN A 122 -25.50 -10.86 15.53
CA GLN A 122 -26.45 -11.96 15.43
C GLN A 122 -26.30 -12.74 14.12
N ARG A 123 -25.96 -12.10 12.98
CA ARG A 123 -25.71 -12.83 11.73
C ARG A 123 -24.42 -13.66 11.76
N LYS A 124 -23.39 -13.19 12.44
CA LYS A 124 -22.10 -13.91 12.49
C LYS A 124 -22.11 -15.09 13.46
N ASN A 125 -22.93 -15.01 14.53
CA ASN A 125 -23.09 -16.09 15.49
C ASN A 125 -24.19 -17.10 15.11
N ASN A 126 -24.94 -16.84 14.04
CA ASN A 126 -26.06 -17.69 13.61
C ASN A 126 -25.66 -18.72 12.54
N ILE A 127 -24.38 -19.08 12.44
CA ILE A 127 -23.95 -20.27 11.70
C ILE A 127 -24.06 -21.48 12.67
N GLN A 128 -25.27 -21.71 13.20
CA GLN A 128 -25.67 -23.01 13.73
C GLN A 128 -26.66 -23.62 12.75
N PRO A 129 -26.27 -24.70 12.04
CA PRO A 129 -27.10 -25.28 10.96
C PRO A 129 -28.40 -25.94 11.43
N SER A 130 -28.77 -25.82 12.71
CA SER A 130 -29.93 -26.48 13.28
C SER A 130 -30.91 -25.57 14.06
N ARG A 131 -30.78 -24.25 13.96
CA ARG A 131 -31.76 -23.34 14.57
C ARG A 131 -32.67 -22.69 13.52
N VAL A 132 -33.89 -23.14 13.44
CA VAL A 132 -34.94 -22.46 12.67
C VAL A 132 -35.60 -21.42 13.58
N ASN A 133 -35.35 -20.13 13.33
CA ASN A 133 -36.00 -19.03 14.03
C ASN A 133 -37.44 -18.85 13.49
N LEU A 134 -38.42 -19.35 14.21
CA LEU A 134 -39.82 -19.13 13.92
C LEU A 134 -40.24 -17.75 14.45
N SER A 135 -40.25 -16.73 13.60
CA SER A 135 -40.78 -15.42 13.97
C SER A 135 -42.33 -15.49 13.97
N PRO A 136 -43.03 -14.71 14.81
CA PRO A 136 -44.48 -14.63 14.85
C PRO A 136 -45.11 -14.30 13.47
N ARG A 137 -44.35 -13.68 12.61
CA ARG A 137 -44.76 -13.32 11.25
C ARG A 137 -44.82 -14.52 10.31
N ILE A 138 -43.91 -15.48 10.48
CA ILE A 138 -43.87 -16.73 9.68
C ILE A 138 -45.00 -17.66 10.11
N ILE A 139 -45.30 -17.70 11.40
CA ILE A 139 -46.41 -18.50 11.95
C ILE A 139 -47.77 -18.00 11.43
N LYS A 140 -47.96 -16.69 11.35
CA LYS A 140 -49.18 -16.08 10.79
C LYS A 140 -49.32 -16.18 9.27
N ALA A 141 -48.23 -16.39 8.57
CA ALA A 141 -48.21 -16.51 7.10
C ALA A 141 -48.41 -17.98 6.63
N ALA A 142 -48.40 -18.95 7.54
CA ALA A 142 -48.70 -20.33 7.21
C ALA A 142 -50.16 -20.47 6.79
N PRO A 143 -50.49 -21.11 5.66
CA PRO A 143 -51.88 -21.28 5.22
C PRO A 143 -52.62 -22.23 6.21
N ALA A 144 -53.45 -21.64 7.02
CA ALA A 144 -54.30 -22.37 7.94
C ALA A 144 -55.73 -22.39 7.42
N LEU A 145 -56.27 -23.55 7.19
CA LEU A 145 -57.64 -23.75 6.70
C LEU A 145 -58.68 -23.60 7.81
N ALA A 146 -58.30 -23.45 9.09
CA ALA A 146 -59.15 -23.16 10.22
C ALA A 146 -58.39 -22.37 11.29
N GLU A 147 -57.86 -22.89 12.34
CA GLU A 147 -57.05 -22.19 13.35
C GLU A 147 -55.54 -22.40 13.13
N PRO A 148 -54.69 -21.40 13.45
CA PRO A 148 -53.25 -21.55 13.31
C PRO A 148 -52.72 -22.59 14.30
N ASP A 149 -52.55 -23.83 13.83
CA ASP A 149 -51.99 -24.91 14.60
C ASP A 149 -50.46 -24.91 14.50
N ILE A 150 -49.82 -24.47 15.58
CA ILE A 150 -48.37 -24.38 15.70
C ILE A 150 -47.72 -25.78 15.52
N PHE A 151 -48.37 -26.84 15.95
CA PHE A 151 -47.83 -28.19 15.83
C PHE A 151 -47.75 -28.67 14.38
N ARG A 152 -48.72 -28.30 13.53
CA ARG A 152 -48.68 -28.60 12.10
C ARG A 152 -47.59 -27.83 11.36
N THR A 153 -47.35 -26.58 11.76
CA THR A 153 -46.29 -25.75 11.21
C THR A 153 -44.90 -26.33 11.54
N ILE A 154 -44.74 -26.88 12.75
CA ILE A 154 -43.46 -27.50 13.17
C ILE A 154 -43.21 -28.82 12.42
N GLN A 155 -44.26 -29.62 12.17
CA GLN A 155 -44.15 -30.88 11.42
C GLN A 155 -43.77 -30.67 9.92
N ALA A 156 -44.05 -29.52 9.36
CA ALA A 156 -43.68 -29.17 7.97
C ALA A 156 -42.19 -28.78 7.82
N LEU A 157 -41.46 -28.67 8.91
CA LEU A 157 -40.03 -28.33 8.87
C LEU A 157 -39.18 -29.55 8.51
N PRO A 158 -38.18 -29.42 7.61
CA PRO A 158 -37.27 -30.48 7.28
C PRO A 158 -36.46 -30.92 8.52
N GLY A 159 -36.48 -32.19 8.86
CA GLY A 159 -35.75 -32.80 9.97
C GLY A 159 -36.54 -33.02 11.27
N VAL A 160 -37.83 -32.70 11.29
CA VAL A 160 -38.70 -33.02 12.45
C VAL A 160 -39.37 -34.40 12.22
N LEU A 161 -39.00 -35.37 13.02
CA LEU A 161 -39.61 -36.71 13.03
C LEU A 161 -40.79 -36.73 14.01
N THR A 162 -41.98 -37.10 13.53
CA THR A 162 -43.15 -37.36 14.38
C THR A 162 -43.14 -38.84 14.79
N SER A 163 -43.08 -39.11 16.09
CA SER A 163 -43.33 -40.45 16.60
C SER A 163 -44.86 -40.73 16.56
N LYS A 164 -45.24 -41.88 16.02
CA LYS A 164 -46.59 -42.39 16.09
C LYS A 164 -46.96 -42.80 17.51
#